data_e48086bce598efba3e15048a7edb3db7
#
_entry.id   e48086bce598efba3e15048a7edb3db7
#
_cell.length_a   1.000
_cell.length_b   1.000
_cell.length_c   1.000
_cell.angle_alpha   90.00
_cell.angle_beta   90.00
_cell.angle_gamma   90.00
#
_symmetry.space_group_name_H-M   'P 1'
#
loop_
_entity.id
_entity.type
_entity.pdbx_description
1 polymer ?
#
loop_
_entity_poly.entity_id
_entity_poly.type
_entity_poly.pdbx_seq_one_letter_code
_entity_poly.pdbx_strand_id
1 'polypeptide(L)'
;VAKYLAKHAPSVYPDWWEEDEYTQGKTYEQTFFDVIWDGFAVLSTPLKANAGLPQRGLTVSCCGQHMGNSVASKAFIRGELEVLIKNSHGCSMSVSDWLAEGTVYDKDGNISAGIEPVIDDMQKSTFEINQGIRRGQTQFGVNILHGDFDKIANKLFAESDSLNISWLIGDDFIGRLQNGDKEAIRRFGRVVQVRMQTGKGYFTKIDTMNRNKAQVFKDLGLKVHASNLCNEVNLPANDEYSFTCVIINANLALYEEFPEHLYHILHIMQDCNVSGYIEEIEKKTGESRVFLSKVLKFTKDFRAVGTGVCGFHSLLMKKRIVFGSFDSMILNEEVFKKMRNDLDECNAWLAEVLGEPDKLKGYGKRNATVMMMPPTKSSAELAKESPTESINPETALVRVKE
;
A
#
# COMPACT_ATOMS: atom_id res chain seq x y z
N VAL A 1 -13.31 -0.82 -16.92
CA VAL A 1 -12.64 0.01 -15.89
C VAL A 1 -12.94 1.48 -16.15
N ALA A 2 -12.62 2.04 -17.33
CA ALA A 2 -12.84 3.47 -17.64
C ALA A 2 -14.27 3.94 -17.30
N LYS A 3 -15.27 3.24 -17.79
CA LYS A 3 -16.68 3.52 -17.48
C LYS A 3 -17.01 3.48 -15.98
N TYR A 4 -16.41 2.54 -15.24
CA TYR A 4 -16.59 2.44 -13.79
C TYR A 4 -16.02 3.66 -13.07
N LEU A 5 -14.81 4.07 -13.44
CA LEU A 5 -14.16 5.24 -12.85
C LEU A 5 -14.89 6.53 -13.22
N ALA A 6 -15.21 6.72 -14.48
CA ALA A 6 -15.85 7.93 -14.99
C ALA A 6 -17.23 8.20 -14.35
N LYS A 7 -17.94 7.17 -13.88
CA LYS A 7 -19.17 7.32 -13.10
C LYS A 7 -19.00 8.19 -11.85
N HIS A 8 -17.79 8.25 -11.32
CA HIS A 8 -17.45 8.98 -10.10
C HIS A 8 -16.58 10.22 -10.36
N ALA A 9 -16.37 10.58 -11.64
CA ALA A 9 -15.61 11.74 -12.01
C ALA A 9 -16.32 13.05 -11.62
N PRO A 10 -15.58 14.15 -11.45
CA PRO A 10 -16.18 15.46 -11.25
C PRO A 10 -17.17 15.83 -12.36
N SER A 11 -18.15 16.67 -12.04
CA SER A 11 -19.11 17.17 -13.05
C SER A 11 -18.52 18.28 -13.93
N VAL A 12 -17.34 18.76 -13.60
CA VAL A 12 -16.61 19.82 -14.30
C VAL A 12 -15.23 19.31 -14.71
N TYR A 13 -14.66 19.87 -15.74
CA TYR A 13 -13.29 19.60 -16.19
C TYR A 13 -12.33 20.65 -15.63
N PRO A 14 -11.04 20.31 -15.44
CA PRO A 14 -10.01 21.32 -15.16
C PRO A 14 -9.86 22.30 -16.33
N ASP A 15 -9.40 23.52 -16.07
CA ASP A 15 -9.27 24.56 -17.11
C ASP A 15 -8.36 24.12 -18.27
N TRP A 16 -7.29 23.38 -17.98
CA TRP A 16 -6.37 22.85 -18.99
C TRP A 16 -6.97 21.76 -19.90
N TRP A 17 -8.13 21.15 -19.55
CA TRP A 17 -8.67 19.98 -20.23
C TRP A 17 -8.97 20.20 -21.71
N GLU A 18 -9.48 21.36 -22.07
CA GLU A 18 -9.79 21.72 -23.46
C GLU A 18 -8.58 22.32 -24.19
N GLU A 19 -7.48 22.63 -23.48
CA GLU A 19 -6.25 23.15 -24.06
C GLU A 19 -5.22 22.05 -24.35
N ASP A 20 -5.30 20.94 -23.68
CA ASP A 20 -4.42 19.77 -23.82
C ASP A 20 -4.85 18.91 -25.03
N GLU A 21 -3.95 18.70 -25.99
CA GLU A 21 -4.24 17.94 -27.23
C GLU A 21 -4.72 16.51 -26.95
N TYR A 22 -4.33 15.92 -25.83
CA TYR A 22 -4.73 14.56 -25.49
C TYR A 22 -6.16 14.45 -24.93
N THR A 23 -6.64 15.48 -24.24
CA THR A 23 -7.97 15.50 -23.59
C THR A 23 -9.02 16.32 -24.30
N GLN A 24 -8.62 17.24 -25.17
CA GLN A 24 -9.51 18.15 -25.89
C GLN A 24 -10.68 17.43 -26.57
N GLY A 25 -11.90 17.86 -26.28
CA GLY A 25 -13.13 17.31 -26.84
C GLY A 25 -13.49 15.90 -26.34
N LYS A 26 -12.77 15.34 -25.38
CA LYS A 26 -13.02 14.01 -24.82
C LYS A 26 -13.76 14.10 -23.48
N THR A 27 -14.56 13.08 -23.19
CA THR A 27 -15.11 12.85 -21.85
C THR A 27 -14.08 12.16 -20.93
N TYR A 28 -14.31 12.17 -19.61
CA TYR A 28 -13.52 11.39 -18.67
C TYR A 28 -13.48 9.91 -19.04
N GLU A 29 -14.60 9.31 -19.49
CA GLU A 29 -14.62 7.89 -19.88
C GLU A 29 -13.68 7.63 -21.06
N GLN A 30 -13.70 8.49 -22.08
CA GLN A 30 -12.83 8.37 -23.24
C GLN A 30 -11.37 8.55 -22.87
N THR A 31 -11.02 9.59 -22.12
CA THR A 31 -9.66 9.86 -21.67
C THR A 31 -9.12 8.73 -20.79
N PHE A 32 -9.91 8.23 -19.84
CA PHE A 32 -9.49 7.10 -18.99
C PHE A 32 -9.30 5.81 -19.81
N PHE A 33 -10.14 5.60 -20.82
CA PHE A 33 -9.95 4.47 -21.72
C PHE A 33 -8.66 4.60 -22.51
N ASP A 34 -8.40 5.77 -23.10
CA ASP A 34 -7.22 6.03 -23.93
C ASP A 34 -5.94 5.89 -23.10
N VAL A 35 -5.85 6.49 -21.91
CA VAL A 35 -4.67 6.39 -21.01
C VAL A 35 -4.37 4.93 -20.63
N ILE A 36 -5.40 4.10 -20.44
CA ILE A 36 -5.24 2.67 -20.16
C ILE A 36 -4.82 1.92 -21.44
N TRP A 37 -5.45 2.22 -22.57
CA TRP A 37 -5.22 1.56 -23.85
C TRP A 37 -3.83 1.86 -24.42
N ASP A 38 -3.40 3.12 -24.33
CA ASP A 38 -2.08 3.56 -24.77
C ASP A 38 -0.96 3.04 -23.86
N GLY A 39 -1.34 2.49 -22.69
CA GLY A 39 -0.41 1.85 -21.76
C GLY A 39 0.30 2.83 -20.82
N PHE A 40 -0.13 4.09 -20.75
CA PHE A 40 0.41 5.08 -19.82
C PHE A 40 0.01 4.77 -18.37
N ALA A 41 -1.21 4.26 -18.14
CA ALA A 41 -1.71 3.84 -16.84
C ALA A 41 -1.55 2.33 -16.61
N VAL A 42 -0.84 1.95 -15.56
CA VAL A 42 -0.71 0.57 -15.10
C VAL A 42 -1.54 0.36 -13.86
N LEU A 43 -2.70 -0.26 -14.04
CA LEU A 43 -3.69 -0.46 -12.99
C LEU A 43 -3.33 -1.63 -12.08
N SER A 44 -3.73 -1.54 -10.81
CA SER A 44 -3.65 -2.67 -9.88
C SER A 44 -4.56 -3.82 -10.31
N THR A 45 -4.17 -5.06 -9.99
CA THR A 45 -4.94 -6.25 -10.39
C THR A 45 -6.40 -6.23 -9.90
N PRO A 46 -6.72 -5.86 -8.64
CA PRO A 46 -8.11 -5.79 -8.20
C PRO A 46 -8.93 -4.75 -8.97
N LEU A 47 -8.35 -3.60 -9.31
CA LEU A 47 -9.04 -2.61 -10.12
C LEU A 47 -9.34 -3.15 -11.53
N LYS A 48 -8.38 -3.84 -12.17
CA LYS A 48 -8.60 -4.49 -13.47
C LYS A 48 -9.66 -5.58 -13.42
N ALA A 49 -9.67 -6.38 -12.36
CA ALA A 49 -10.50 -7.58 -12.26
C ALA A 49 -11.93 -7.31 -11.76
N ASN A 50 -12.12 -6.32 -10.91
CA ASN A 50 -13.35 -6.13 -10.14
C ASN A 50 -14.14 -4.88 -10.51
N ALA A 51 -13.54 -3.87 -11.18
CA ALA A 51 -14.23 -2.61 -11.51
C ALA A 51 -15.51 -2.87 -12.30
N GLY A 52 -16.64 -2.46 -11.73
CA GLY A 52 -17.98 -2.69 -12.31
C GLY A 52 -18.51 -4.13 -12.15
N LEU A 53 -17.83 -4.98 -11.39
CA LEU A 53 -18.21 -6.38 -11.15
C LEU A 53 -18.30 -6.66 -9.64
N PRO A 54 -19.24 -6.08 -8.91
CA PRO A 54 -19.28 -6.10 -7.44
C PRO A 54 -19.39 -7.50 -6.82
N GLN A 55 -19.82 -8.50 -7.58
CA GLN A 55 -19.85 -9.90 -7.14
C GLN A 55 -18.47 -10.57 -7.07
N ARG A 56 -17.44 -9.97 -7.70
CA ARG A 56 -16.07 -10.54 -7.73
C ARG A 56 -15.22 -10.09 -6.57
N GLY A 57 -15.46 -8.91 -6.04
CA GLY A 57 -14.67 -8.30 -4.97
C GLY A 57 -14.60 -6.78 -5.09
N LEU A 58 -13.77 -6.17 -4.28
CA LEU A 58 -13.55 -4.72 -4.26
C LEU A 58 -12.31 -4.34 -5.10
N THR A 59 -12.17 -3.07 -5.42
CA THR A 59 -11.18 -2.55 -6.39
C THR A 59 -9.84 -2.16 -5.77
N VAL A 60 -9.67 -2.31 -4.44
CA VAL A 60 -8.47 -1.92 -3.71
C VAL A 60 -7.55 -3.11 -3.45
N SER A 61 -6.23 -2.91 -3.59
CA SER A 61 -5.24 -3.97 -3.56
C SER A 61 -4.85 -4.45 -2.17
N CYS A 62 -4.63 -3.53 -1.24
CA CYS A 62 -4.10 -3.83 0.09
C CYS A 62 -4.81 -3.03 1.17
N CYS A 63 -4.87 -3.65 2.36
CA CYS A 63 -5.31 -3.01 3.59
C CYS A 63 -4.31 -3.26 4.70
N GLY A 64 -4.18 -2.30 5.60
CA GLY A 64 -3.36 -2.47 6.81
C GLY A 64 -4.22 -2.31 8.06
N GLN A 65 -4.00 -3.20 8.99
CA GLN A 65 -4.73 -3.35 10.23
C GLN A 65 -3.80 -3.17 11.43
N HIS A 66 -4.36 -2.88 12.58
CA HIS A 66 -3.65 -2.89 13.85
C HIS A 66 -4.41 -3.77 14.84
N MET A 67 -3.70 -4.70 15.45
CA MET A 67 -4.25 -5.56 16.49
C MET A 67 -3.74 -5.10 17.84
N GLY A 68 -4.66 -4.57 18.65
CA GLY A 68 -4.39 -4.22 20.04
C GLY A 68 -4.30 -5.47 20.93
N ASN A 69 -3.85 -5.26 22.17
CA ASN A 69 -3.66 -6.31 23.17
C ASN A 69 -4.96 -6.68 23.89
N SER A 70 -5.96 -7.17 23.14
CA SER A 70 -7.18 -7.70 23.73
C SER A 70 -7.80 -8.80 22.87
N VAL A 71 -8.51 -9.73 23.51
CA VAL A 71 -9.24 -10.82 22.82
C VAL A 71 -10.28 -10.24 21.86
N ALA A 72 -10.95 -9.15 22.23
CA ALA A 72 -11.94 -8.48 21.38
C ALA A 72 -11.28 -7.89 20.12
N SER A 73 -10.13 -7.23 20.27
CA SER A 73 -9.35 -6.71 19.13
C SER A 73 -8.91 -7.84 18.21
N LYS A 74 -8.35 -8.94 18.76
CA LYS A 74 -7.96 -10.12 17.98
C LYS A 74 -9.14 -10.70 17.19
N ALA A 75 -10.29 -10.88 17.84
CA ALA A 75 -11.49 -11.48 17.22
C ALA A 75 -12.01 -10.58 16.08
N PHE A 76 -12.07 -9.26 16.30
CA PHE A 76 -12.50 -8.31 15.27
C PHE A 76 -11.53 -8.31 14.08
N ILE A 77 -10.21 -8.20 14.32
CA ILE A 77 -9.19 -8.15 13.27
C ILE A 77 -9.17 -9.45 12.46
N ARG A 78 -9.41 -10.61 13.08
CA ARG A 78 -9.56 -11.88 12.35
C ARG A 78 -10.75 -11.84 11.38
N GLY A 79 -11.92 -11.43 11.84
CA GLY A 79 -13.11 -11.31 10.99
C GLY A 79 -12.94 -10.26 9.89
N GLU A 80 -12.31 -9.12 10.21
CA GLU A 80 -11.95 -8.10 9.21
C GLU A 80 -10.99 -8.66 8.16
N LEU A 81 -9.94 -9.39 8.58
CA LEU A 81 -8.98 -10.06 7.69
C LEU A 81 -9.69 -10.99 6.69
N GLU A 82 -10.54 -11.86 7.18
CA GLU A 82 -11.26 -12.85 6.35
C GLU A 82 -12.17 -12.15 5.31
N VAL A 83 -12.91 -11.13 5.73
CA VAL A 83 -13.78 -10.35 4.84
C VAL A 83 -12.97 -9.56 3.81
N LEU A 84 -11.86 -8.96 4.20
CA LEU A 84 -10.97 -8.22 3.31
C LEU A 84 -10.33 -9.14 2.26
N ILE A 85 -9.79 -10.29 2.68
CA ILE A 85 -9.22 -11.29 1.77
C ILE A 85 -10.28 -11.76 0.77
N LYS A 86 -11.49 -12.09 1.23
CA LYS A 86 -12.60 -12.49 0.36
C LYS A 86 -12.92 -11.43 -0.69
N ASN A 87 -12.73 -10.16 -0.36
CA ASN A 87 -12.97 -9.02 -1.25
C ASN A 87 -11.71 -8.59 -2.04
N SER A 88 -10.74 -9.48 -2.24
CA SER A 88 -9.54 -9.30 -3.09
C SER A 88 -8.41 -8.44 -2.51
N HIS A 89 -8.41 -8.15 -1.21
CA HIS A 89 -7.33 -7.41 -0.57
C HIS A 89 -6.19 -8.35 -0.15
N GLY A 90 -4.95 -7.88 -0.28
CA GLY A 90 -3.83 -8.34 0.52
C GLY A 90 -3.83 -7.60 1.85
N CYS A 91 -3.54 -8.27 2.95
CA CYS A 91 -3.62 -7.67 4.26
C CYS A 91 -2.26 -7.58 4.95
N SER A 92 -2.08 -6.58 5.78
CA SER A 92 -0.99 -6.50 6.73
C SER A 92 -1.53 -6.15 8.11
N MET A 93 -0.85 -6.61 9.16
CA MET A 93 -1.23 -6.21 10.51
C MET A 93 -0.02 -6.09 11.43
N SER A 94 -0.02 -5.09 12.31
CA SER A 94 0.89 -5.08 13.45
C SER A 94 0.35 -6.01 14.53
N VAL A 95 1.20 -6.93 14.98
CA VAL A 95 0.92 -7.83 16.11
C VAL A 95 1.82 -7.53 17.31
N SER A 96 2.58 -6.43 17.23
CA SER A 96 3.64 -6.09 18.21
C SER A 96 3.11 -5.71 19.58
N ASP A 97 1.85 -5.29 19.67
CA ASP A 97 1.25 -4.91 20.95
C ASP A 97 0.69 -6.12 21.72
N TRP A 98 0.60 -7.28 21.08
CA TRP A 98 0.25 -8.53 21.77
C TRP A 98 1.39 -8.97 22.67
N LEU A 99 1.04 -9.46 23.87
CA LEU A 99 2.04 -9.80 24.89
C LEU A 99 2.84 -11.02 24.50
N ALA A 100 4.15 -10.96 24.83
CA ALA A 100 5.05 -12.09 24.65
C ALA A 100 4.62 -13.30 25.52
N GLU A 101 5.01 -14.49 25.10
CA GLU A 101 4.78 -15.72 25.85
C GLU A 101 5.30 -15.62 27.30
N GLY A 102 4.53 -16.18 28.21
CA GLY A 102 4.85 -16.16 29.65
C GLY A 102 4.52 -14.85 30.36
N THR A 103 4.10 -13.80 29.65
CA THR A 103 3.72 -12.52 30.27
C THR A 103 2.34 -12.64 30.93
N VAL A 104 2.23 -12.25 32.19
CA VAL A 104 0.94 -12.19 32.91
C VAL A 104 0.11 -11.04 32.36
N TYR A 105 -1.13 -11.27 31.95
CA TYR A 105 -1.98 -10.25 31.33
C TYR A 105 -3.19 -9.84 32.17
N ASP A 106 -3.49 -10.56 33.26
CA ASP A 106 -4.57 -10.19 34.16
C ASP A 106 -4.21 -10.44 35.64
N LYS A 107 -5.10 -9.97 36.52
CA LYS A 107 -4.94 -10.12 37.98
C LYS A 107 -5.12 -11.55 38.51
N ASP A 108 -5.68 -12.43 37.70
CA ASP A 108 -5.91 -13.85 38.05
C ASP A 108 -4.69 -14.73 37.70
N GLY A 109 -3.62 -14.11 37.17
CA GLY A 109 -2.36 -14.77 36.86
C GLY A 109 -2.35 -15.53 35.53
N ASN A 110 -3.33 -15.26 34.66
CA ASN A 110 -3.30 -15.84 33.32
C ASN A 110 -2.13 -15.30 32.50
N ILE A 111 -1.48 -16.19 31.77
CA ILE A 111 -0.28 -15.91 30.99
C ILE A 111 -0.55 -15.96 29.50
N SER A 112 0.13 -15.08 28.75
CA SER A 112 0.10 -15.05 27.29
C SER A 112 0.76 -16.27 26.69
N ALA A 113 0.17 -16.81 25.62
CA ALA A 113 0.79 -17.82 24.78
C ALA A 113 1.75 -17.24 23.71
N GLY A 114 1.88 -15.90 23.68
CA GLY A 114 2.75 -15.19 22.73
C GLY A 114 2.07 -14.86 21.40
N ILE A 115 2.84 -14.28 20.47
CA ILE A 115 2.36 -13.88 19.15
C ILE A 115 2.38 -15.01 18.12
N GLU A 116 3.14 -16.08 18.34
CA GLU A 116 3.23 -17.19 17.38
C GLU A 116 1.86 -17.84 17.11
N PRO A 117 1.06 -18.27 18.13
CA PRO A 117 -0.27 -18.82 17.89
C PRO A 117 -1.24 -17.83 17.24
N VAL A 118 -1.05 -16.54 17.46
CA VAL A 118 -1.85 -15.48 16.80
C VAL A 118 -1.54 -15.43 15.31
N ILE A 119 -0.25 -15.44 14.95
CA ILE A 119 0.20 -15.48 13.56
C ILE A 119 -0.31 -16.74 12.85
N ASP A 120 -0.24 -17.92 13.51
CA ASP A 120 -0.74 -19.18 12.96
C ASP A 120 -2.22 -19.14 12.66
N ASP A 121 -3.03 -18.63 13.58
CA ASP A 121 -4.47 -18.49 13.41
C ASP A 121 -4.82 -17.57 12.23
N MET A 122 -4.17 -16.40 12.12
CA MET A 122 -4.39 -15.46 11.03
C MET A 122 -3.87 -15.98 9.68
N GLN A 123 -2.73 -16.67 9.68
CA GLN A 123 -2.17 -17.29 8.47
C GLN A 123 -3.08 -18.42 7.97
N LYS A 124 -3.59 -19.26 8.87
CA LYS A 124 -4.55 -20.31 8.54
C LYS A 124 -5.81 -19.73 7.92
N SER A 125 -6.42 -18.70 8.54
CA SER A 125 -7.58 -18.01 7.98
C SER A 125 -7.27 -17.43 6.57
N THR A 126 -6.06 -16.90 6.37
CA THR A 126 -5.62 -16.38 5.06
C THR A 126 -5.66 -17.46 3.97
N PHE A 127 -5.26 -18.69 4.29
CA PHE A 127 -5.22 -19.80 3.31
C PHE A 127 -6.57 -20.48 3.12
N GLU A 128 -7.44 -20.45 4.11
CA GLU A 128 -8.81 -20.99 4.02
C GLU A 128 -9.69 -20.17 3.07
N ILE A 129 -9.41 -18.89 2.90
CA ILE A 129 -10.21 -17.96 2.09
C ILE A 129 -9.66 -17.86 0.66
N ASN A 130 -10.40 -18.39 -0.29
CA ASN A 130 -10.06 -18.32 -1.71
C ASN A 130 -10.62 -17.03 -2.35
N GLN A 131 -9.77 -16.30 -3.05
CA GLN A 131 -10.14 -15.10 -3.83
C GLN A 131 -10.48 -15.43 -5.31
N GLY A 132 -10.59 -16.69 -5.66
CA GLY A 132 -10.76 -17.14 -7.05
C GLY A 132 -9.45 -17.16 -7.82
N ILE A 133 -9.08 -16.04 -8.46
CA ILE A 133 -7.86 -15.95 -9.28
C ILE A 133 -6.58 -15.63 -8.50
N ARG A 134 -6.69 -15.27 -7.22
CA ARG A 134 -5.57 -14.90 -6.35
C ARG A 134 -5.62 -15.68 -5.03
N ARG A 135 -4.43 -16.00 -4.51
CA ARG A 135 -4.31 -16.48 -3.13
C ARG A 135 -4.38 -15.29 -2.17
N GLY A 136 -5.02 -15.47 -1.03
CA GLY A 136 -4.93 -14.57 0.09
C GLY A 136 -3.46 -14.44 0.54
N GLN A 137 -3.06 -13.23 0.96
CA GLN A 137 -1.73 -12.98 1.48
C GLN A 137 -1.82 -12.03 2.67
N THR A 138 -1.08 -12.36 3.72
CA THR A 138 -0.99 -11.55 4.93
C THR A 138 0.46 -11.33 5.32
N GLN A 139 0.78 -10.13 5.78
CA GLN A 139 2.07 -9.77 6.37
C GLN A 139 1.89 -9.37 7.83
N PHE A 140 2.82 -9.77 8.69
CA PHE A 140 2.81 -9.43 10.11
C PHE A 140 3.97 -8.47 10.43
N GLY A 141 3.62 -7.30 11.00
CA GLY A 141 4.59 -6.36 11.56
C GLY A 141 4.96 -6.78 12.97
N VAL A 142 6.23 -7.10 13.20
CA VAL A 142 6.74 -7.55 14.50
C VAL A 142 7.88 -6.64 14.94
N ASN A 143 7.78 -6.05 16.14
CA ASN A 143 8.85 -5.26 16.70
C ASN A 143 10.08 -6.17 16.96
N ILE A 144 11.23 -5.76 16.45
CA ILE A 144 12.48 -6.52 16.60
C ILE A 144 12.88 -6.71 18.08
N LEU A 145 12.37 -5.87 18.99
CA LEU A 145 12.55 -5.99 20.43
C LEU A 145 11.49 -6.85 21.12
N HIS A 146 10.51 -7.39 20.38
CA HIS A 146 9.47 -8.24 20.97
C HIS A 146 10.06 -9.44 21.71
N GLY A 147 9.42 -9.87 22.82
CA GLY A 147 9.89 -11.01 23.61
C GLY A 147 9.94 -12.32 22.85
N ASP A 148 9.02 -12.53 21.91
CA ASP A 148 8.96 -13.75 21.07
C ASP A 148 9.83 -13.66 19.81
N PHE A 149 10.75 -12.70 19.72
CA PHE A 149 11.58 -12.48 18.53
C PHE A 149 12.22 -13.77 17.99
N ASP A 150 12.87 -14.55 18.84
CA ASP A 150 13.59 -15.75 18.40
C ASP A 150 12.66 -16.81 17.82
N LYS A 151 11.46 -16.98 18.40
CA LYS A 151 10.44 -17.91 17.89
C LYS A 151 10.00 -17.50 16.50
N ILE A 152 9.68 -16.21 16.32
CA ILE A 152 9.21 -15.70 15.03
C ILE A 152 10.32 -15.73 13.97
N ALA A 153 11.57 -15.43 14.33
CA ALA A 153 12.70 -15.54 13.40
C ALA A 153 12.95 -16.98 12.95
N ASN A 154 12.82 -17.96 13.86
CA ASN A 154 12.93 -19.37 13.53
C ASN A 154 11.75 -19.84 12.67
N LYS A 155 10.53 -19.42 13.00
CA LYS A 155 9.34 -19.71 12.21
C LYS A 155 9.45 -19.14 10.79
N LEU A 156 9.87 -17.89 10.63
CA LEU A 156 10.10 -17.29 9.32
C LEU A 156 11.12 -18.06 8.49
N PHE A 157 12.17 -18.55 9.13
CA PHE A 157 13.16 -19.38 8.45
C PHE A 157 12.58 -20.72 7.99
N ALA A 158 11.79 -21.38 8.84
CA ALA A 158 11.20 -22.69 8.55
C ALA A 158 10.04 -22.62 7.53
N GLU A 159 9.27 -21.52 7.55
CA GLU A 159 8.05 -21.36 6.74
C GLU A 159 8.19 -20.20 5.73
N SER A 160 9.39 -19.99 5.19
CA SER A 160 9.69 -18.84 4.32
C SER A 160 8.81 -18.74 3.07
N ASP A 161 8.27 -19.84 2.57
CA ASP A 161 7.40 -19.83 1.38
C ASP A 161 6.00 -19.28 1.64
N SER A 162 5.54 -19.34 2.89
CA SER A 162 4.17 -19.01 3.27
C SER A 162 4.07 -17.81 4.21
N LEU A 163 5.06 -17.58 5.06
CA LEU A 163 5.05 -16.53 6.08
C LEU A 163 5.73 -15.25 5.59
N ASN A 164 5.09 -14.10 5.82
CA ASN A 164 5.66 -12.79 5.54
C ASN A 164 5.74 -11.97 6.82
N ILE A 165 6.96 -11.60 7.22
CA ILE A 165 7.24 -10.76 8.38
C ILE A 165 7.86 -9.43 7.93
N SER A 166 7.44 -8.34 8.56
CA SER A 166 8.12 -7.06 8.54
C SER A 166 8.67 -6.76 9.94
N TRP A 167 9.99 -6.70 10.06
CA TRP A 167 10.66 -6.35 11.31
C TRP A 167 10.56 -4.84 11.52
N LEU A 168 9.81 -4.43 12.53
CA LEU A 168 9.66 -3.03 12.90
C LEU A 168 10.86 -2.61 13.74
N ILE A 169 11.66 -1.71 13.19
CA ILE A 169 12.93 -1.23 13.75
C ILE A 169 12.73 0.21 14.21
N GLY A 170 12.74 0.42 15.52
CA GLY A 170 12.69 1.74 16.14
C GLY A 170 14.07 2.36 16.30
N ASP A 171 14.09 3.66 16.61
CA ASP A 171 15.33 4.41 16.83
C ASP A 171 16.09 3.92 18.09
N ASP A 172 15.36 3.43 19.09
CA ASP A 172 15.93 2.82 20.30
C ASP A 172 16.75 1.56 19.97
N PHE A 173 16.24 0.70 19.07
CA PHE A 173 16.98 -0.46 18.61
C PHE A 173 18.23 -0.05 17.81
N ILE A 174 18.10 0.95 16.94
CA ILE A 174 19.23 1.48 16.17
C ILE A 174 20.30 2.04 17.11
N GLY A 175 19.88 2.81 18.13
CA GLY A 175 20.79 3.35 19.15
C GLY A 175 21.52 2.25 19.93
N ARG A 176 20.83 1.18 20.35
CA ARG A 176 21.47 0.02 21.00
C ARG A 176 22.48 -0.65 20.08
N LEU A 177 22.13 -0.84 18.79
CA LEU A 177 23.01 -1.46 17.81
C LEU A 177 24.30 -0.64 17.61
N GLN A 178 24.18 0.69 17.48
CA GLN A 178 25.30 1.60 17.33
C GLN A 178 26.20 1.65 18.58
N ASN A 179 25.62 1.49 19.76
CA ASN A 179 26.35 1.44 21.04
C ASN A 179 26.96 0.05 21.36
N GLY A 180 26.87 -0.91 20.45
CA GLY A 180 27.46 -2.21 20.62
C GLY A 180 26.72 -3.16 21.57
N ASP A 181 25.42 -2.94 21.80
CA ASP A 181 24.57 -3.84 22.58
C ASP A 181 24.58 -5.23 21.96
N LYS A 182 25.06 -6.22 22.71
CA LYS A 182 25.26 -7.59 22.22
C LYS A 182 23.96 -8.24 21.79
N GLU A 183 22.86 -7.98 22.48
CA GLU A 183 21.55 -8.55 22.13
C GLU A 183 20.98 -7.90 20.86
N ALA A 184 21.14 -6.58 20.69
CA ALA A 184 20.76 -5.89 19.47
C ALA A 184 21.56 -6.40 18.26
N ILE A 185 22.87 -6.57 18.42
CA ILE A 185 23.77 -7.15 17.38
C ILE A 185 23.31 -8.57 17.03
N ARG A 186 23.03 -9.41 18.03
CA ARG A 186 22.57 -10.79 17.83
C ARG A 186 21.25 -10.83 17.05
N ARG A 187 20.25 -10.03 17.46
CA ARG A 187 18.95 -9.97 16.80
C ARG A 187 19.07 -9.47 15.36
N PHE A 188 19.80 -8.40 15.15
CA PHE A 188 20.03 -7.88 13.81
C PHE A 188 20.74 -8.90 12.91
N GLY A 189 21.80 -9.54 13.42
CA GLY A 189 22.51 -10.61 12.71
C GLY A 189 21.59 -11.78 12.34
N ARG A 190 20.67 -12.18 13.25
CA ARG A 190 19.69 -13.24 12.96
C ARG A 190 18.72 -12.86 11.85
N VAL A 191 18.20 -11.63 11.87
CA VAL A 191 17.28 -11.15 10.81
C VAL A 191 18.00 -11.09 9.46
N VAL A 192 19.22 -10.56 9.42
CA VAL A 192 20.05 -10.53 8.20
C VAL A 192 20.31 -11.95 7.68
N GLN A 193 20.69 -12.88 8.57
CA GLN A 193 20.91 -14.28 8.21
C GLN A 193 19.67 -14.90 7.56
N VAL A 194 18.48 -14.78 8.19
CA VAL A 194 17.22 -15.31 7.64
C VAL A 194 16.97 -14.70 6.27
N ARG A 195 17.12 -13.38 6.12
CA ARG A 195 16.90 -12.71 4.84
C ARG A 195 17.87 -13.17 3.75
N MET A 196 19.13 -13.33 4.06
CA MET A 196 20.12 -13.82 3.08
C MET A 196 19.83 -15.25 2.62
N GLN A 197 19.31 -16.10 3.50
CA GLN A 197 19.02 -17.50 3.19
C GLN A 197 17.68 -17.74 2.52
N THR A 198 16.68 -16.88 2.78
CA THR A 198 15.30 -17.09 2.35
C THR A 198 14.75 -15.98 1.44
N GLY A 199 15.42 -14.83 1.36
CA GLY A 199 14.88 -13.62 0.71
C GLY A 199 13.74 -12.94 1.49
N LYS A 200 13.36 -13.45 2.67
CA LYS A 200 12.20 -12.99 3.46
C LYS A 200 12.59 -12.10 4.63
N GLY A 201 11.60 -11.37 5.14
CA GLY A 201 11.77 -10.41 6.24
C GLY A 201 12.09 -9.01 5.72
N TYR A 202 11.10 -8.12 5.73
CA TYR A 202 11.30 -6.70 5.44
C TYR A 202 11.92 -5.99 6.64
N PHE A 203 12.65 -4.90 6.38
CA PHE A 203 13.13 -3.97 7.39
C PHE A 203 12.29 -2.69 7.32
N THR A 204 11.53 -2.40 8.37
CA THR A 204 10.67 -1.22 8.44
C THR A 204 11.16 -0.27 9.52
N LYS A 205 11.70 0.87 9.14
CA LYS A 205 12.09 1.95 10.05
C LYS A 205 10.86 2.68 10.58
N ILE A 206 10.20 2.11 11.57
CA ILE A 206 8.88 2.55 12.01
C ILE A 206 8.85 4.00 12.53
N ASP A 207 9.89 4.44 13.24
CA ASP A 207 9.94 5.81 13.74
C ASP A 207 10.20 6.81 12.62
N THR A 208 10.99 6.45 11.60
CA THR A 208 11.16 7.23 10.38
C THR A 208 9.83 7.39 9.63
N MET A 209 9.04 6.31 9.53
CA MET A 209 7.69 6.39 8.95
C MET A 209 6.80 7.35 9.74
N ASN A 210 6.81 7.26 11.06
CA ASN A 210 6.03 8.15 11.92
C ASN A 210 6.47 9.62 11.85
N ARG A 211 7.76 9.91 11.66
CA ARG A 211 8.25 11.28 11.44
C ARG A 211 7.82 11.85 10.08
N ASN A 212 7.74 11.01 9.05
CA ASN A 212 7.52 11.43 7.66
C ASN A 212 6.09 11.17 7.14
N LYS A 213 5.16 10.75 8.01
CA LYS A 213 3.74 10.61 7.63
C LYS A 213 3.12 11.95 7.27
N ALA A 214 2.02 11.93 6.53
CA ALA A 214 1.31 13.15 6.13
C ALA A 214 0.94 14.03 7.34
N GLN A 215 0.93 15.35 7.15
CA GLN A 215 0.74 16.31 8.25
C GLN A 215 -0.56 16.08 8.99
N VAL A 216 -1.66 15.80 8.29
CA VAL A 216 -2.95 15.49 8.92
C VAL A 216 -2.86 14.34 9.93
N PHE A 217 -2.07 13.32 9.66
CA PHE A 217 -1.90 12.19 10.59
C PHE A 217 -1.07 12.57 11.82
N LYS A 218 -0.15 13.55 11.69
CA LYS A 218 0.60 14.10 12.82
C LYS A 218 -0.32 14.93 13.70
N ASP A 219 -1.10 15.81 13.11
CA ASP A 219 -1.99 16.74 13.81
C ASP A 219 -3.11 16.00 14.57
N LEU A 220 -3.60 14.88 14.01
CA LEU A 220 -4.57 14.00 14.64
C LEU A 220 -3.94 12.97 15.61
N GLY A 221 -2.62 12.99 15.82
CA GLY A 221 -1.92 12.03 16.68
C GLY A 221 -2.00 10.57 16.22
N LEU A 222 -2.35 10.32 14.94
CA LEU A 222 -2.47 8.97 14.41
C LEU A 222 -1.11 8.35 14.18
N LYS A 223 -0.93 7.09 14.61
CA LYS A 223 0.34 6.38 14.57
C LYS A 223 0.34 5.33 13.45
N VAL A 224 1.46 5.23 12.75
CA VAL A 224 1.76 4.12 11.83
C VAL A 224 2.32 2.98 12.67
N HIS A 225 1.64 1.85 12.69
CA HIS A 225 2.02 0.66 13.45
C HIS A 225 2.73 -0.39 12.58
N ALA A 226 2.41 -0.44 11.30
CA ALA A 226 3.05 -1.27 10.28
C ALA A 226 2.79 -0.69 8.90
N SER A 227 3.53 -1.13 7.89
CA SER A 227 3.24 -0.84 6.48
C SER A 227 2.25 -1.87 5.92
N ASN A 228 1.90 -1.75 4.62
CA ASN A 228 1.10 -2.73 3.91
C ASN A 228 1.88 -4.01 3.56
N LEU A 229 1.23 -4.94 2.86
CA LEU A 229 1.80 -6.24 2.46
C LEU A 229 3.15 -6.13 1.73
N CYS A 230 3.34 -5.11 0.90
CA CYS A 230 4.56 -4.89 0.12
C CYS A 230 5.55 -3.92 0.78
N ASN A 231 5.22 -3.37 1.94
CA ASN A 231 6.06 -2.52 2.79
C ASN A 231 6.37 -1.11 2.24
N GLU A 232 5.52 -0.57 1.35
CA GLU A 232 5.71 0.77 0.75
C GLU A 232 4.77 1.85 1.29
N VAL A 233 3.73 1.49 2.05
CA VAL A 233 2.69 2.43 2.49
C VAL A 233 2.98 3.00 3.87
N ASN A 234 2.88 4.31 4.01
CA ASN A 234 3.06 5.05 5.26
C ASN A 234 1.73 5.64 5.76
N LEU A 235 0.80 4.79 6.12
CA LEU A 235 -0.55 5.16 6.58
C LEU A 235 -0.84 4.60 7.98
N PRO A 236 -1.63 5.31 8.80
CA PRO A 236 -1.97 4.86 10.15
C PRO A 236 -3.08 3.81 10.16
N ALA A 237 -3.01 2.92 11.14
CA ALA A 237 -4.09 2.00 11.52
C ALA A 237 -4.20 1.96 13.05
N ASN A 238 -5.42 1.82 13.58
CA ASN A 238 -5.69 1.74 15.02
C ASN A 238 -7.04 1.04 15.28
N ASP A 239 -7.61 1.22 16.45
CA ASP A 239 -8.91 0.61 16.78
C ASP A 239 -10.08 1.16 15.94
N GLU A 240 -9.95 2.36 15.38
CA GLU A 240 -10.99 3.00 14.55
C GLU A 240 -10.73 2.88 13.06
N TYR A 241 -9.48 2.71 12.63
CA TYR A 241 -9.04 2.78 11.26
C TYR A 241 -8.25 1.55 10.84
N SER A 242 -8.61 1.01 9.69
CA SER A 242 -7.76 0.15 8.87
C SER A 242 -7.52 0.85 7.54
N PHE A 243 -6.26 1.08 7.18
CA PHE A 243 -5.98 1.85 5.97
C PHE A 243 -6.15 1.04 4.69
N THR A 244 -6.39 1.75 3.59
CA THR A 244 -6.48 1.19 2.24
C THR A 244 -5.38 1.74 1.36
N CYS A 245 -4.88 0.91 0.44
CA CYS A 245 -3.85 1.25 -0.53
C CYS A 245 -4.47 1.33 -1.94
N VAL A 246 -4.81 2.54 -2.38
CA VAL A 246 -5.36 2.81 -3.71
C VAL A 246 -4.25 3.25 -4.63
N ILE A 247 -3.91 2.43 -5.64
CA ILE A 247 -2.73 2.63 -6.47
C ILE A 247 -3.07 2.56 -7.96
N ILE A 248 -2.55 3.52 -8.71
CA ILE A 248 -2.37 3.48 -10.18
C ILE A 248 -0.92 3.91 -10.46
N ASN A 249 -0.26 3.27 -11.43
CA ASN A 249 1.12 3.58 -11.75
C ASN A 249 1.24 4.20 -13.14
N ALA A 250 2.17 5.14 -13.31
CA ALA A 250 2.61 5.60 -14.61
C ALA A 250 3.67 4.64 -15.19
N ASN A 251 3.61 4.39 -16.50
CA ASN A 251 4.57 3.55 -17.21
C ASN A 251 5.74 4.38 -17.77
N LEU A 252 6.80 4.52 -17.00
CA LEU A 252 7.97 5.33 -17.39
C LEU A 252 8.72 4.78 -18.62
N ALA A 253 8.46 3.54 -19.06
CA ALA A 253 8.98 3.08 -20.34
C ALA A 253 8.44 3.90 -21.52
N LEU A 254 7.31 4.59 -21.34
CA LEU A 254 6.67 5.47 -22.31
C LEU A 254 6.81 6.97 -21.96
N TYR A 255 7.73 7.34 -21.07
CA TYR A 255 7.84 8.69 -20.50
C TYR A 255 7.89 9.81 -21.54
N GLU A 256 8.60 9.61 -22.65
CA GLU A 256 8.74 10.60 -23.74
C GLU A 256 7.43 10.79 -24.56
N GLU A 257 6.47 9.88 -24.38
CA GLU A 257 5.18 9.87 -25.07
C GLU A 257 4.06 10.36 -24.15
N PHE A 258 4.36 10.71 -22.89
CA PHE A 258 3.33 11.07 -21.92
C PHE A 258 2.58 12.33 -22.35
N PRO A 259 1.23 12.30 -22.25
CA PRO A 259 0.44 13.54 -22.25
C PRO A 259 0.95 14.49 -21.18
N GLU A 260 0.90 15.78 -21.44
CA GLU A 260 1.41 16.81 -20.53
C GLU A 260 0.80 16.66 -19.11
N HIS A 261 -0.51 16.42 -19.04
CA HIS A 261 -1.28 16.32 -17.79
C HIS A 261 -1.53 14.86 -17.35
N LEU A 262 -0.69 13.90 -17.75
CA LEU A 262 -0.89 12.50 -17.39
C LEU A 262 -1.07 12.28 -15.87
N TYR A 263 -0.24 12.88 -15.05
CA TYR A 263 -0.32 12.68 -13.59
C TYR A 263 -1.60 13.26 -12.98
N HIS A 264 -2.14 14.35 -13.55
CA HIS A 264 -3.46 14.86 -13.18
C HIS A 264 -4.56 13.84 -13.51
N ILE A 265 -4.54 13.30 -14.73
CA ILE A 265 -5.50 12.27 -15.16
C ILE A 265 -5.46 11.04 -14.24
N LEU A 266 -4.25 10.53 -13.93
CA LEU A 266 -4.08 9.38 -13.05
C LEU A 266 -4.62 9.66 -11.64
N HIS A 267 -4.42 10.89 -11.13
CA HIS A 267 -4.93 11.27 -9.81
C HIS A 267 -6.45 11.35 -9.77
N ILE A 268 -7.09 11.94 -10.81
CA ILE A 268 -8.54 11.93 -10.96
C ILE A 268 -9.07 10.48 -11.00
N MET A 269 -8.44 9.60 -11.78
CA MET A 269 -8.82 8.17 -11.84
C MET A 269 -8.76 7.51 -10.45
N GLN A 270 -7.77 7.85 -9.63
CA GLN A 270 -7.62 7.30 -8.28
C GLN A 270 -8.71 7.81 -7.33
N ASP A 271 -9.03 9.11 -7.35
CA ASP A 271 -10.12 9.64 -6.51
C ASP A 271 -11.48 9.05 -6.94
N CYS A 272 -11.69 8.84 -8.24
CA CYS A 272 -12.84 8.10 -8.76
C CYS A 272 -12.91 6.66 -8.22
N ASN A 273 -11.76 5.96 -8.18
CA ASN A 273 -11.70 4.61 -7.61
C ASN A 273 -12.01 4.60 -6.11
N VAL A 274 -11.53 5.59 -5.35
CA VAL A 274 -11.89 5.76 -3.93
C VAL A 274 -13.40 5.94 -3.77
N SER A 275 -14.01 6.78 -4.61
CA SER A 275 -15.47 7.03 -4.58
C SER A 275 -16.26 5.76 -4.91
N GLY A 276 -15.86 5.02 -5.93
CA GLY A 276 -16.46 3.73 -6.28
C GLY A 276 -16.31 2.68 -5.19
N TYR A 277 -15.14 2.60 -4.57
CA TYR A 277 -14.87 1.69 -3.45
C TYR A 277 -15.77 1.98 -2.23
N ILE A 278 -15.95 3.26 -1.89
CA ILE A 278 -16.87 3.70 -0.82
C ILE A 278 -18.30 3.25 -1.16
N GLU A 279 -18.80 3.57 -2.37
CA GLU A 279 -20.15 3.20 -2.82
C GLU A 279 -20.38 1.69 -2.76
N GLU A 280 -19.42 0.88 -3.21
CA GLU A 280 -19.51 -0.58 -3.18
C GLU A 280 -19.58 -1.14 -1.76
N ILE A 281 -18.81 -0.61 -0.82
CA ILE A 281 -18.89 -1.02 0.59
C ILE A 281 -20.23 -0.59 1.21
N GLU A 282 -20.71 0.61 0.89
CA GLU A 282 -21.98 1.11 1.43
C GLU A 282 -23.19 0.28 0.98
N LYS A 283 -23.10 -0.34 -0.19
CA LYS A 283 -24.14 -1.26 -0.70
C LYS A 283 -24.10 -2.63 -0.03
N LYS A 284 -23.01 -3.00 0.63
CA LYS A 284 -22.95 -4.28 1.37
C LYS A 284 -23.81 -4.21 2.64
N THR A 285 -24.45 -5.33 2.95
CA THR A 285 -25.36 -5.46 4.10
C THR A 285 -24.90 -6.59 5.01
N GLY A 286 -25.52 -6.70 6.19
CA GLY A 286 -25.27 -7.77 7.15
C GLY A 286 -23.88 -7.71 7.79
N GLU A 287 -23.37 -8.85 8.20
CA GLU A 287 -22.13 -9.00 8.99
C GLU A 287 -20.89 -8.49 8.24
N SER A 288 -20.83 -8.69 6.91
CA SER A 288 -19.72 -8.17 6.10
C SER A 288 -19.53 -6.66 6.24
N ARG A 289 -20.61 -5.90 6.43
CA ARG A 289 -20.56 -4.45 6.61
C ARG A 289 -19.86 -4.07 7.92
N VAL A 290 -20.06 -4.85 8.98
CA VAL A 290 -19.43 -4.61 10.30
C VAL A 290 -17.91 -4.71 10.16
N PHE A 291 -17.43 -5.76 9.52
CA PHE A 291 -15.98 -5.98 9.33
C PHE A 291 -15.33 -5.06 8.28
N LEU A 292 -16.11 -4.36 7.46
CA LEU A 292 -15.59 -3.33 6.54
C LEU A 292 -15.69 -1.91 7.11
N SER A 293 -16.16 -1.74 8.34
CA SER A 293 -16.41 -0.41 8.94
C SER A 293 -15.15 0.43 9.07
N LYS A 294 -14.03 -0.17 9.51
CA LYS A 294 -12.76 0.54 9.74
C LYS A 294 -12.12 1.01 8.43
N VAL A 295 -12.09 0.15 7.40
CA VAL A 295 -11.59 0.54 6.08
C VAL A 295 -12.48 1.58 5.42
N LEU A 296 -13.79 1.48 5.56
CA LEU A 296 -14.73 2.48 5.05
C LEU A 296 -14.53 3.83 5.73
N LYS A 297 -14.41 3.84 7.07
CA LYS A 297 -14.17 5.05 7.85
C LYS A 297 -12.87 5.71 7.42
N PHE A 298 -11.76 4.96 7.35
CA PHE A 298 -10.48 5.46 6.90
C PHE A 298 -10.57 6.06 5.49
N THR A 299 -11.19 5.34 4.57
CA THR A 299 -11.30 5.77 3.17
C THR A 299 -12.13 7.04 3.04
N LYS A 300 -13.21 7.19 3.80
CA LYS A 300 -14.01 8.41 3.82
C LYS A 300 -13.29 9.61 4.42
N ASP A 301 -12.63 9.38 5.56
CA ASP A 301 -12.00 10.45 6.34
C ASP A 301 -10.74 10.99 5.67
N PHE A 302 -9.99 10.16 4.94
CA PHE A 302 -8.67 10.51 4.43
C PHE A 302 -8.49 10.36 2.92
N ARG A 303 -9.28 9.55 2.24
CA ARG A 303 -9.21 9.29 0.80
C ARG A 303 -7.76 9.09 0.30
N ALA A 304 -6.91 8.41 1.09
CA ALA A 304 -5.50 8.24 0.78
C ALA A 304 -5.30 7.45 -0.52
N VAL A 305 -4.52 8.01 -1.45
CA VAL A 305 -4.17 7.41 -2.73
C VAL A 305 -2.67 7.46 -2.95
N GLY A 306 -2.18 6.71 -3.92
CA GLY A 306 -0.78 6.72 -4.29
C GLY A 306 -0.58 6.50 -5.78
N THR A 307 -0.13 7.53 -6.49
CA THR A 307 0.41 7.36 -7.83
C THR A 307 1.82 6.84 -7.70
N GLY A 308 2.09 5.70 -8.32
CA GLY A 308 3.41 5.09 -8.40
C GLY A 308 3.94 5.08 -9.83
N VAL A 309 5.03 4.35 -10.03
CA VAL A 309 5.62 4.16 -11.34
C VAL A 309 6.04 2.70 -11.55
N CYS A 310 6.17 2.30 -12.81
CA CYS A 310 6.99 1.18 -13.25
C CYS A 310 7.89 1.64 -14.39
N GLY A 311 8.97 0.91 -14.66
CA GLY A 311 9.84 1.21 -15.80
C GLY A 311 10.87 2.31 -15.60
N PHE A 312 11.23 2.68 -14.36
CA PHE A 312 12.28 3.68 -14.16
C PHE A 312 13.62 3.25 -14.79
N HIS A 313 14.02 1.99 -14.58
CA HIS A 313 15.22 1.48 -15.24
C HIS A 313 15.03 1.33 -16.76
N SER A 314 13.82 1.02 -17.24
CA SER A 314 13.52 1.02 -18.68
C SER A 314 13.74 2.42 -19.29
N LEU A 315 13.31 3.47 -18.60
CA LEU A 315 13.57 4.87 -19.01
C LEU A 315 15.06 5.17 -19.03
N LEU A 316 15.81 4.77 -18.00
CA LEU A 316 17.26 4.94 -17.97
C LEU A 316 17.95 4.22 -19.14
N MET A 317 17.54 2.99 -19.46
CA MET A 317 18.08 2.23 -20.58
C MET A 317 17.80 2.92 -21.93
N LYS A 318 16.57 3.42 -22.14
CA LYS A 318 16.21 4.19 -23.35
C LYS A 318 17.09 5.44 -23.51
N LYS A 319 17.35 6.13 -22.40
CA LYS A 319 18.22 7.34 -22.36
C LYS A 319 19.72 6.99 -22.34
N ARG A 320 20.11 5.72 -22.27
CA ARG A 320 21.49 5.26 -22.13
C ARG A 320 22.20 5.80 -20.88
N ILE A 321 21.45 5.93 -19.78
CA ILE A 321 21.93 6.39 -18.49
C ILE A 321 22.17 5.17 -17.59
N VAL A 322 23.34 5.13 -16.96
CA VAL A 322 23.69 4.03 -16.03
C VAL A 322 22.93 4.19 -14.72
N PHE A 323 22.28 3.12 -14.26
CA PHE A 323 21.57 3.10 -12.98
C PHE A 323 22.53 3.42 -11.81
N GLY A 324 22.14 4.37 -10.97
CA GLY A 324 22.95 4.82 -9.83
C GLY A 324 24.05 5.84 -10.19
N SER A 325 24.15 6.26 -11.45
CA SER A 325 25.03 7.37 -11.86
C SER A 325 24.48 8.73 -11.42
N PHE A 326 25.31 9.76 -11.51
CA PHE A 326 24.89 11.16 -11.25
C PHE A 326 23.76 11.58 -12.21
N ASP A 327 23.85 11.24 -13.48
CA ASP A 327 22.80 11.54 -14.46
C ASP A 327 21.47 10.84 -14.12
N SER A 328 21.53 9.61 -13.57
CA SER A 328 20.33 8.92 -13.11
C SER A 328 19.69 9.60 -11.89
N MET A 329 20.49 10.24 -11.04
CA MET A 329 19.99 11.02 -9.90
C MET A 329 19.31 12.31 -10.36
N ILE A 330 19.87 12.99 -11.37
CA ILE A 330 19.26 14.19 -11.96
C ILE A 330 17.91 13.82 -12.59
N LEU A 331 17.86 12.77 -13.42
CA LEU A 331 16.61 12.34 -14.05
C LEU A 331 15.58 11.90 -13.01
N ASN A 332 16.01 11.21 -11.95
CA ASN A 332 15.13 10.84 -10.83
C ASN A 332 14.49 12.08 -10.18
N GLU A 333 15.28 13.11 -9.90
CA GLU A 333 14.75 14.34 -9.33
C GLU A 333 13.76 15.02 -10.27
N GLU A 334 14.09 15.12 -11.56
CA GLU A 334 13.22 15.71 -12.58
C GLU A 334 11.87 15.01 -12.66
N VAL A 335 11.88 13.70 -12.86
CA VAL A 335 10.66 12.87 -13.02
C VAL A 335 9.76 12.96 -11.79
N PHE A 336 10.34 12.73 -10.59
CA PHE A 336 9.52 12.66 -9.37
C PHE A 336 9.13 14.03 -8.84
N LYS A 337 9.87 15.09 -9.13
CA LYS A 337 9.48 16.45 -8.80
C LYS A 337 8.30 16.91 -9.66
N LYS A 338 8.35 16.67 -10.98
CA LYS A 338 7.20 16.94 -11.86
C LYS A 338 5.98 16.16 -11.37
N MET A 339 6.11 14.85 -11.20
CA MET A 339 5.03 13.99 -10.73
C MET A 339 4.43 14.52 -9.42
N ARG A 340 5.26 14.93 -8.46
CA ARG A 340 4.78 15.44 -7.17
C ARG A 340 4.01 16.74 -7.32
N ASN A 341 4.51 17.68 -8.12
CA ASN A 341 3.87 18.96 -8.34
C ASN A 341 2.49 18.78 -9.01
N ASP A 342 2.44 18.02 -10.10
CA ASP A 342 1.20 17.76 -10.85
C ASP A 342 0.14 17.09 -9.96
N LEU A 343 0.56 16.12 -9.12
CA LEU A 343 -0.35 15.45 -8.19
C LEU A 343 -0.85 16.37 -7.07
N ASP A 344 -0.01 17.21 -6.50
CA ASP A 344 -0.42 18.16 -5.46
C ASP A 344 -1.37 19.23 -6.03
N GLU A 345 -1.13 19.71 -7.26
CA GLU A 345 -1.99 20.66 -7.97
C GLU A 345 -3.38 20.03 -8.24
N CYS A 346 -3.41 18.85 -8.81
CA CYS A 346 -4.65 18.13 -9.05
C CYS A 346 -5.42 17.84 -7.74
N ASN A 347 -4.71 17.49 -6.67
CA ASN A 347 -5.31 17.23 -5.36
C ASN A 347 -5.98 18.49 -4.77
N ALA A 348 -5.37 19.67 -4.96
CA ALA A 348 -5.95 20.95 -4.56
C ALA A 348 -7.21 21.25 -5.40
N TRP A 349 -7.13 21.11 -6.72
CA TRP A 349 -8.26 21.30 -7.62
C TRP A 349 -9.44 20.35 -7.27
N LEU A 350 -9.17 19.08 -6.99
CA LEU A 350 -10.21 18.14 -6.55
C LEU A 350 -10.84 18.54 -5.22
N ALA A 351 -10.09 19.16 -4.31
CA ALA A 351 -10.64 19.69 -3.06
C ALA A 351 -11.57 20.88 -3.30
N GLU A 352 -11.28 21.74 -4.27
CA GLU A 352 -12.13 22.86 -4.66
C GLU A 352 -13.45 22.40 -5.27
N VAL A 353 -13.41 21.44 -6.21
CA VAL A 353 -14.60 21.03 -6.97
C VAL A 353 -15.45 19.96 -6.27
N LEU A 354 -14.84 19.10 -5.44
CA LEU A 354 -15.52 18.01 -4.77
C LEU A 354 -15.59 18.17 -3.24
N GLY A 355 -14.94 19.19 -2.72
CA GLY A 355 -14.82 19.46 -1.29
C GLY A 355 -13.76 18.60 -0.59
N GLU A 356 -13.31 19.08 0.56
CA GLU A 356 -12.39 18.35 1.44
C GLU A 356 -13.14 17.33 2.30
N PRO A 357 -12.61 16.10 2.50
CA PRO A 357 -13.12 15.19 3.51
C PRO A 357 -13.10 15.81 4.92
N ASP A 358 -13.96 15.33 5.81
CA ASP A 358 -14.11 15.94 7.15
C ASP A 358 -12.79 16.05 7.92
N LYS A 359 -11.90 15.07 7.81
CA LYS A 359 -10.59 15.07 8.48
C LYS A 359 -9.51 15.86 7.73
N LEU A 360 -9.80 16.30 6.51
CA LEU A 360 -8.90 17.11 5.69
C LEU A 360 -9.34 18.57 5.57
N LYS A 361 -10.40 18.99 6.27
CA LYS A 361 -10.89 20.38 6.25
C LYS A 361 -9.80 21.35 6.68
N GLY A 362 -9.53 22.33 5.81
CA GLY A 362 -8.51 23.36 6.01
C GLY A 362 -7.09 22.97 5.55
N TYR A 363 -6.90 21.78 4.99
CA TYR A 363 -5.63 21.39 4.41
C TYR A 363 -5.49 21.71 2.92
N GLY A 364 -6.56 22.15 2.25
CA GLY A 364 -6.59 22.40 0.81
C GLY A 364 -6.37 21.14 -0.02
N LYS A 365 -6.86 19.97 0.47
CA LYS A 365 -6.57 18.66 -0.14
C LYS A 365 -7.79 17.75 -0.14
N ARG A 366 -8.00 17.05 -1.26
CA ARG A 366 -8.99 15.99 -1.38
C ARG A 366 -8.49 14.65 -0.82
N ASN A 367 -7.19 14.37 -1.00
CA ASN A 367 -6.55 13.10 -0.65
C ASN A 367 -5.40 13.35 0.33
N ALA A 368 -5.31 12.60 1.43
CA ALA A 368 -4.28 12.79 2.46
C ALA A 368 -2.87 12.48 1.96
N THR A 369 -2.76 11.57 0.99
CA THR A 369 -1.50 11.20 0.29
C THR A 369 -1.75 11.12 -1.20
N VAL A 370 -0.68 11.29 -2.01
CA VAL A 370 -0.78 11.31 -3.48
C VAL A 370 0.23 10.39 -4.17
N MET A 371 1.31 10.00 -3.48
CA MET A 371 2.39 9.15 -4.05
C MET A 371 2.64 7.90 -3.20
N MET A 372 2.88 6.78 -3.87
CA MET A 372 3.33 5.51 -3.30
C MET A 372 4.16 4.77 -4.34
N MET A 373 5.26 4.11 -3.94
CA MET A 373 6.15 3.38 -4.87
C MET A 373 5.98 1.87 -4.70
N PRO A 374 4.94 1.29 -5.31
CA PRO A 374 4.66 -0.15 -5.18
C PRO A 374 5.62 -0.98 -6.04
N PRO A 375 5.84 -2.25 -5.73
CA PRO A 375 6.75 -3.13 -6.50
C PRO A 375 6.25 -3.49 -7.90
N THR A 376 5.03 -3.18 -8.26
CA THR A 376 4.33 -3.41 -9.54
C THR A 376 4.33 -4.86 -10.08
N LYS A 377 5.38 -5.64 -9.93
CA LYS A 377 5.50 -7.07 -10.32
C LYS A 377 4.72 -7.42 -11.61
N SER A 378 3.78 -8.37 -11.54
CA SER A 378 2.99 -8.82 -12.69
C SER A 378 2.21 -7.71 -13.42
N SER A 379 1.92 -6.59 -12.77
CA SER A 379 1.30 -5.44 -13.44
C SER A 379 2.25 -4.78 -14.44
N ALA A 380 3.55 -4.71 -14.13
CA ALA A 380 4.58 -4.23 -15.03
C ALA A 380 4.81 -5.21 -16.20
N GLU A 381 4.86 -6.52 -15.91
CA GLU A 381 5.04 -7.54 -16.96
C GLU A 381 3.93 -7.54 -18.01
N LEU A 382 2.70 -7.23 -17.60
CA LEU A 382 1.51 -7.17 -18.47
C LEU A 382 1.29 -5.79 -19.09
N ALA A 383 2.08 -4.79 -18.72
CA ALA A 383 1.98 -3.45 -19.26
C ALA A 383 2.65 -3.36 -20.65
N LYS A 384 2.24 -2.36 -21.44
CA LYS A 384 2.84 -2.07 -22.74
C LYS A 384 4.35 -1.87 -22.57
N GLU A 385 5.15 -2.46 -23.47
CA GLU A 385 6.61 -2.50 -23.43
C GLU A 385 7.25 -3.27 -22.26
N SER A 386 6.46 -4.02 -21.48
CA SER A 386 6.95 -4.83 -20.36
C SER A 386 8.01 -4.12 -19.51
N PRO A 387 7.67 -2.96 -18.89
CA PRO A 387 8.61 -2.13 -18.16
C PRO A 387 9.23 -2.89 -16.98
N THR A 388 10.39 -2.40 -16.52
CA THR A 388 11.00 -2.89 -15.28
C THR A 388 10.09 -2.64 -14.08
N GLU A 389 10.23 -3.46 -13.02
CA GLU A 389 9.38 -3.35 -11.84
C GLU A 389 9.68 -2.06 -11.06
N SER A 390 8.67 -1.23 -10.82
CA SER A 390 8.78 -0.02 -10.00
C SER A 390 9.98 0.85 -10.41
N ILE A 391 10.83 1.18 -9.43
CA ILE A 391 12.10 1.90 -9.61
C ILE A 391 13.31 0.97 -9.61
N ASN A 392 13.08 -0.35 -9.58
CA ASN A 392 14.16 -1.33 -9.42
C ASN A 392 14.97 -1.50 -10.70
N PRO A 393 16.29 -1.73 -10.57
CA PRO A 393 17.12 -2.09 -11.72
C PRO A 393 16.78 -3.50 -12.22
N GLU A 394 16.91 -3.71 -13.52
CA GLU A 394 16.90 -5.04 -14.08
C GLU A 394 18.22 -5.74 -13.74
N THR A 395 18.14 -6.96 -13.24
CA THR A 395 19.30 -7.72 -12.79
C THR A 395 19.72 -8.84 -13.77
N ALA A 396 18.90 -9.11 -14.80
CA ALA A 396 19.14 -10.14 -15.79
C ALA A 396 18.60 -9.74 -17.16
N LEU A 397 19.24 -10.22 -18.23
CA LEU A 397 18.78 -10.03 -19.61
C LEU A 397 17.49 -10.79 -19.93
N VAL A 398 17.21 -11.85 -19.19
CA VAL A 398 16.02 -12.68 -19.33
C VAL A 398 15.43 -12.92 -17.95
N ARG A 399 14.15 -12.59 -17.78
CA ARG A 399 13.41 -12.93 -16.57
C ARG A 399 12.77 -14.30 -16.76
N VAL A 400 13.03 -15.19 -15.82
CA VAL A 400 12.31 -16.45 -15.70
C VAL A 400 11.36 -16.30 -14.50
N LYS A 401 10.07 -16.51 -14.75
CA LYS A 401 9.06 -16.52 -13.70
C LYS A 401 8.82 -17.97 -13.29
N GLU A 402 9.09 -18.28 -12.01
CA GLU A 402 8.76 -19.55 -11.38
C GLU A 402 7.30 -19.61 -10.95
#